data_862d7c54c290167a695bb23c3a1e1871
#
_entry.id   862d7c54c290167a695bb23c3a1e1871
#
_cell.length_a   1.000
_cell.length_b   1.000
_cell.length_c   1.000
_cell.angle_alpha   90.00
_cell.angle_beta   90.00
_cell.angle_gamma   90.00
#
_symmetry.space_group_name_H-M   'P 1'
#
loop_
_entity.id
_entity.type
_entity.pdbx_description
1 polymer ?
#
loop_
_entity_poly.entity_id
_entity_poly.type
_entity_poly.pdbx_seq_one_letter_code
_entity_poly.pdbx_strand_id
1 'polypeptide(L)'
;MKTSNYFYIAYSQMYGMHRGMHTGGCLDSITLEDAKEIARSEAYDVVTGYDCIMSDIYDNLNEEFDYDETPDDPDEEYFDALEDAIEDECEYSLYEITPEGEEHRDEMEANYESYENYVKAGWLTPIDERPFEFYWTTDSAI
;
A
#
# COMPACT_ATOMS: atom_id res chain seq x y z
N MET A 1 -4.46 -13.61 -21.73
CA MET A 1 -3.97 -12.95 -20.55
C MET A 1 -3.92 -13.90 -19.37
N LYS A 2 -2.79 -13.97 -18.71
CA LYS A 2 -2.64 -14.90 -17.61
C LYS A 2 -3.26 -14.34 -16.34
N THR A 3 -4.04 -15.15 -15.64
CA THR A 3 -4.58 -14.78 -14.34
C THR A 3 -4.05 -15.74 -13.28
N SER A 4 -4.00 -15.24 -12.05
CA SER A 4 -3.57 -16.03 -10.90
C SER A 4 -4.32 -15.54 -9.67
N ASN A 5 -4.08 -16.22 -8.56
CA ASN A 5 -4.60 -15.75 -7.28
C ASN A 5 -3.46 -15.05 -6.56
N TYR A 6 -3.75 -13.89 -6.01
CA TYR A 6 -2.73 -13.05 -5.38
C TYR A 6 -3.11 -12.70 -3.95
N PHE A 7 -2.13 -12.28 -3.21
CA PHE A 7 -2.29 -11.81 -1.83
C PHE A 7 -1.59 -10.47 -1.75
N TYR A 8 -2.22 -9.48 -1.14
CA TYR A 8 -1.62 -8.16 -1.03
C TYR A 8 -1.61 -7.65 0.40
N ILE A 9 -0.67 -6.77 0.68
CA ILE A 9 -0.62 -5.97 1.90
C ILE A 9 -0.50 -4.52 1.44
N ALA A 10 -1.33 -3.64 1.99
CA ALA A 10 -1.31 -2.23 1.64
C ALA A 10 -1.19 -1.39 2.91
N TYR A 11 -0.35 -0.36 2.87
CA TYR A 11 -0.04 0.44 4.06
C TYR A 11 0.52 1.79 3.62
N SER A 12 0.79 2.67 4.60
CA SER A 12 1.45 3.93 4.29
C SER A 12 2.94 3.77 4.50
N GLN A 13 3.73 4.41 3.66
CA GLN A 13 5.17 4.37 3.76
C GLN A 13 5.66 4.90 5.12
N MET A 14 4.98 5.93 5.61
CA MET A 14 5.34 6.59 6.85
C MET A 14 5.23 5.69 8.08
N TYR A 15 4.15 4.92 8.14
CA TYR A 15 3.88 4.08 9.31
C TYR A 15 4.15 2.59 9.09
N GLY A 16 4.20 2.17 7.84
CA GLY A 16 4.40 0.76 7.53
C GLY A 16 3.30 -0.09 8.13
N MET A 17 3.66 -1.18 8.78
CA MET A 17 2.71 -2.11 9.40
C MET A 17 2.43 -1.79 10.85
N HIS A 18 2.80 -0.60 11.29
CA HIS A 18 2.59 -0.21 12.69
C HIS A 18 1.18 0.34 12.92
N ARG A 19 0.74 0.22 14.17
CA ARG A 19 -0.50 0.84 14.64
C ARG A 19 -1.77 0.37 13.94
N GLY A 20 -1.69 -0.72 13.23
CA GLY A 20 -2.87 -1.25 12.55
C GLY A 20 -3.34 -0.45 11.36
N MET A 21 -2.53 0.47 10.87
CA MET A 21 -2.88 1.29 9.71
C MET A 21 -2.46 0.61 8.43
N HIS A 22 -3.11 -0.51 8.14
CA HIS A 22 -2.82 -1.32 6.98
C HIS A 22 -4.03 -2.18 6.65
N THR A 23 -3.99 -2.81 5.49
CA THR A 23 -5.02 -3.76 5.10
C THR A 23 -4.37 -4.83 4.23
N GLY A 24 -5.06 -5.91 4.00
CA GLY A 24 -4.55 -6.98 3.16
C GLY A 24 -5.64 -8.01 2.88
N GLY A 25 -5.37 -8.88 1.94
CA GLY A 25 -6.33 -9.91 1.59
C GLY A 25 -5.94 -10.67 0.36
N CYS A 26 -6.84 -11.54 -0.09
CA CYS A 26 -6.64 -12.40 -1.24
C CYS A 26 -7.43 -11.89 -2.43
N LEU A 27 -6.87 -12.05 -3.62
CA LEU A 27 -7.49 -11.67 -4.89
C LEU A 27 -7.52 -12.89 -5.79
N ASP A 28 -8.67 -13.14 -6.40
CA ASP A 28 -8.90 -14.37 -7.17
C ASP A 28 -8.97 -14.16 -8.68
N SER A 29 -8.30 -15.02 -9.41
CA SER A 29 -8.46 -15.12 -10.87
C SER A 29 -8.33 -13.76 -11.54
N ILE A 30 -7.23 -13.08 -11.28
CA ILE A 30 -7.02 -11.71 -11.71
C ILE A 30 -5.64 -11.61 -12.36
N THR A 31 -5.47 -10.63 -13.25
CA THR A 31 -4.16 -10.41 -13.87
C THR A 31 -3.24 -9.69 -12.88
N LEU A 32 -1.94 -9.80 -13.12
CA LEU A 32 -0.97 -9.09 -12.28
C LEU A 32 -1.20 -7.58 -12.30
N GLU A 33 -1.53 -7.05 -13.46
CA GLU A 33 -1.80 -5.61 -13.60
C GLU A 33 -2.96 -5.17 -12.75
N ASP A 34 -4.07 -5.94 -12.80
CA ASP A 34 -5.25 -5.63 -12.00
C ASP A 34 -4.96 -5.81 -10.51
N ALA A 35 -4.14 -6.80 -10.16
CA ALA A 35 -3.77 -7.02 -8.76
C ALA A 35 -2.99 -5.82 -8.22
N LYS A 36 -2.06 -5.28 -9.01
CA LYS A 36 -1.30 -4.09 -8.64
C LYS A 36 -2.21 -2.89 -8.45
N GLU A 37 -3.18 -2.75 -9.34
CA GLU A 37 -4.11 -1.61 -9.28
C GLU A 37 -4.97 -1.68 -8.03
N ILE A 38 -5.47 -2.86 -7.69
CA ILE A 38 -6.27 -3.04 -6.48
C ILE A 38 -5.41 -2.77 -5.23
N ALA A 39 -4.20 -3.31 -5.19
CA ALA A 39 -3.31 -3.09 -4.04
C ALA A 39 -3.02 -1.60 -3.85
N ARG A 40 -2.77 -0.89 -4.94
CA ARG A 40 -2.53 0.55 -4.88
C ARG A 40 -3.76 1.31 -4.39
N SER A 41 -4.94 0.92 -4.88
CA SER A 41 -6.20 1.54 -4.46
C SER A 41 -6.44 1.33 -2.97
N GLU A 42 -6.14 0.12 -2.48
CA GLU A 42 -6.29 -0.16 -1.06
C GLU A 42 -5.30 0.65 -0.23
N ALA A 43 -4.07 0.85 -0.73
CA ALA A 43 -3.11 1.71 -0.05
C ALA A 43 -3.59 3.15 0.01
N TYR A 44 -4.20 3.64 -1.07
CA TYR A 44 -4.77 4.98 -1.10
C TYR A 44 -5.85 5.12 -0.03
N ASP A 45 -6.69 4.10 0.10
CA ASP A 45 -7.75 4.11 1.11
C ASP A 45 -7.16 4.11 2.53
N VAL A 46 -6.04 3.40 2.74
CA VAL A 46 -5.37 3.40 4.04
C VAL A 46 -4.83 4.79 4.34
N VAL A 47 -4.10 5.39 3.39
CA VAL A 47 -3.49 6.70 3.59
C VAL A 47 -4.55 7.77 3.87
N THR A 48 -5.61 7.78 3.09
CA THR A 48 -6.64 8.81 3.24
C THR A 48 -7.64 8.51 4.35
N GLY A 49 -7.66 7.28 4.84
CA GLY A 49 -8.62 6.87 5.87
C GLY A 49 -8.18 7.11 7.31
N TYR A 50 -6.91 7.45 7.52
CA TYR A 50 -6.41 7.66 8.87
C TYR A 50 -6.00 9.12 9.06
N ASP A 51 -6.65 9.78 10.02
CA ASP A 51 -6.43 11.21 10.27
C ASP A 51 -4.97 11.52 10.60
N CYS A 52 -4.29 10.65 11.31
CA CYS A 52 -2.90 10.92 11.68
C CYS A 52 -1.97 10.94 10.46
N ILE A 53 -2.24 10.09 9.47
CA ILE A 53 -1.44 10.09 8.25
C ILE A 53 -1.72 11.36 7.46
N MET A 54 -2.99 11.70 7.28
CA MET A 54 -3.37 12.90 6.54
C MET A 54 -2.89 14.17 7.23
N SER A 55 -2.93 14.19 8.56
CA SER A 55 -2.43 15.33 9.33
C SER A 55 -0.95 15.58 9.06
N ASP A 56 -0.17 14.51 9.03
CA ASP A 56 1.27 14.65 8.74
C ASP A 56 1.50 15.11 7.31
N ILE A 57 0.69 14.63 6.36
CA ILE A 57 0.80 15.08 4.97
C ILE A 57 0.49 16.57 4.87
N TYR A 58 -0.60 17.00 5.50
CA TYR A 58 -0.99 18.42 5.48
C TYR A 58 0.07 19.29 6.14
N ASP A 59 0.63 18.85 7.27
CA ASP A 59 1.66 19.62 7.97
C ASP A 59 2.88 19.82 7.06
N ASN A 60 3.30 18.77 6.36
CA ASN A 60 4.44 18.87 5.45
C ASN A 60 4.15 19.79 4.27
N LEU A 61 2.94 19.71 3.71
CA LEU A 61 2.57 20.59 2.61
C LEU A 61 2.48 22.04 3.03
N ASN A 62 1.89 22.29 4.19
CA ASN A 62 1.76 23.65 4.70
C ASN A 62 3.13 24.27 4.95
N GLU A 63 4.08 23.47 5.42
CA GLU A 63 5.44 23.94 5.59
C GLU A 63 6.08 24.28 4.24
N GLU A 64 5.87 23.40 3.25
CA GLU A 64 6.42 23.61 1.92
C GLU A 64 5.85 24.86 1.24
N PHE A 65 4.56 25.11 1.42
CA PHE A 65 3.86 26.24 0.81
C PHE A 65 3.88 27.49 1.71
N ASP A 66 4.51 27.38 2.89
CA ASP A 66 4.62 28.48 3.85
C ASP A 66 3.25 28.95 4.34
N TYR A 67 2.36 28.02 4.63
CA TYR A 67 1.05 28.30 5.20
C TYR A 67 1.08 28.01 6.70
N ASP A 68 0.40 28.85 7.49
CA ASP A 68 0.29 28.65 8.93
C ASP A 68 -0.69 27.52 9.24
N GLU A 69 -1.68 27.34 8.39
CA GLU A 69 -2.66 26.26 8.55
C GLU A 69 -3.23 25.89 7.21
N THR A 70 -3.92 24.76 7.15
CA THR A 70 -4.51 24.27 5.90
C THR A 70 -5.54 25.28 5.40
N PRO A 71 -5.41 25.75 4.14
CA PRO A 71 -6.35 26.75 3.61
C PRO A 71 -7.74 26.14 3.37
N ASP A 72 -8.77 26.97 3.57
CA ASP A 72 -10.16 26.53 3.33
C ASP A 72 -10.43 26.36 1.85
N ASP A 73 -9.77 27.11 1.00
CA ASP A 73 -10.01 27.07 -0.43
C ASP A 73 -8.65 27.08 -1.15
N PRO A 74 -7.93 25.94 -1.09
CA PRO A 74 -6.59 25.88 -1.68
C PRO A 74 -6.66 25.95 -3.20
N ASP A 75 -5.58 26.47 -3.81
CA ASP A 75 -5.52 26.57 -5.25
C ASP A 75 -5.12 25.22 -5.87
N GLU A 76 -5.12 25.20 -7.20
CA GLU A 76 -4.85 23.96 -7.95
C GLU A 76 -3.47 23.39 -7.66
N GLU A 77 -2.47 24.26 -7.48
CA GLU A 77 -1.12 23.83 -7.21
C GLU A 77 -1.03 23.08 -5.88
N TYR A 78 -1.74 23.55 -4.86
CA TYR A 78 -1.79 22.88 -3.57
C TYR A 78 -2.49 21.52 -3.70
N PHE A 79 -3.62 21.47 -4.42
CA PHE A 79 -4.33 20.21 -4.64
C PHE A 79 -3.48 19.19 -5.38
N ASP A 80 -2.74 19.62 -6.39
CA ASP A 80 -1.86 18.71 -7.14
C ASP A 80 -0.75 18.18 -6.24
N ALA A 81 -0.17 19.03 -5.41
CA ALA A 81 0.86 18.61 -4.48
C ALA A 81 0.30 17.67 -3.42
N LEU A 82 -0.94 17.88 -3.00
CA LEU A 82 -1.59 17.02 -2.03
C LEU A 82 -1.80 15.62 -2.61
N GLU A 83 -2.31 15.53 -3.84
CA GLU A 83 -2.51 14.24 -4.49
C GLU A 83 -1.18 13.50 -4.67
N ASP A 84 -0.13 14.20 -5.09
CA ASP A 84 1.18 13.62 -5.24
C ASP A 84 1.71 13.10 -3.90
N ALA A 85 1.50 13.85 -2.83
CA ALA A 85 1.97 13.46 -1.50
C ALA A 85 1.22 12.22 -1.00
N ILE A 86 -0.09 12.13 -1.27
CA ILE A 86 -0.87 10.97 -0.89
C ILE A 86 -0.37 9.74 -1.66
N GLU A 87 -0.16 9.87 -2.97
CA GLU A 87 0.30 8.76 -3.78
C GLU A 87 1.69 8.29 -3.38
N ASP A 88 2.55 9.22 -3.01
CA ASP A 88 3.90 8.89 -2.55
C ASP A 88 3.89 8.10 -1.24
N GLU A 89 2.85 8.30 -0.42
CA GLU A 89 2.72 7.56 0.82
C GLU A 89 2.13 6.16 0.65
N CYS A 90 1.49 5.89 -0.47
CA CYS A 90 0.89 4.59 -0.73
C CYS A 90 1.96 3.53 -0.96
N GLU A 91 1.89 2.45 -0.21
CA GLU A 91 2.85 1.37 -0.35
C GLU A 91 2.10 0.04 -0.33
N TYR A 92 2.60 -0.93 -1.06
CA TYR A 92 2.00 -2.24 -1.03
C TYR A 92 3.03 -3.32 -1.35
N SER A 93 2.72 -4.53 -0.94
CA SER A 93 3.49 -5.71 -1.32
C SER A 93 2.53 -6.70 -1.94
N LEU A 94 2.99 -7.44 -2.92
CA LEU A 94 2.15 -8.34 -3.69
C LEU A 94 2.80 -9.70 -3.77
N TYR A 95 2.01 -10.74 -3.63
CA TYR A 95 2.48 -12.11 -3.62
C TYR A 95 1.55 -12.98 -4.46
N GLU A 96 2.10 -14.00 -5.08
CA GLU A 96 1.27 -14.99 -5.77
C GLU A 96 1.00 -16.11 -4.79
N ILE A 97 -0.27 -16.59 -4.72
CA ILE A 97 -0.63 -17.66 -3.83
C ILE A 97 -0.26 -18.97 -4.50
N THR A 98 0.56 -19.81 -3.82
CA THR A 98 0.98 -21.09 -4.35
C THR A 98 -0.15 -22.12 -4.22
N PRO A 99 -0.05 -23.28 -4.92
CA PRO A 99 -1.05 -24.34 -4.71
C PRO A 99 -1.19 -24.76 -3.26
N GLU A 100 -0.09 -24.79 -2.52
CA GLU A 100 -0.14 -25.11 -1.10
C GLU A 100 -0.84 -23.98 -0.33
N GLY A 101 -0.59 -22.73 -0.70
CA GLY A 101 -1.23 -21.59 -0.06
C GLY A 101 -2.73 -21.57 -0.26
N GLU A 102 -3.22 -22.10 -1.38
CA GLU A 102 -4.67 -22.16 -1.62
C GLU A 102 -5.40 -22.95 -0.55
N GLU A 103 -4.73 -23.93 0.04
CA GLU A 103 -5.34 -24.74 1.10
C GLU A 103 -5.43 -23.98 2.42
N HIS A 104 -4.69 -22.87 2.55
CA HIS A 104 -4.65 -22.07 3.78
C HIS A 104 -5.18 -20.66 3.58
N ARG A 105 -5.92 -20.47 2.51
CA ARG A 105 -6.36 -19.18 2.07
C ARG A 105 -7.18 -18.43 3.11
N ASP A 106 -8.14 -19.13 3.75
CA ASP A 106 -8.98 -18.50 4.77
C ASP A 106 -8.15 -18.01 5.95
N GLU A 107 -7.14 -18.79 6.33
CA GLU A 107 -6.25 -18.41 7.42
C GLU A 107 -5.44 -17.18 7.05
N MET A 108 -4.91 -17.13 5.82
CA MET A 108 -4.12 -16.00 5.36
C MET A 108 -4.97 -14.73 5.31
N GLU A 109 -6.21 -14.85 4.85
CA GLU A 109 -7.08 -13.68 4.74
C GLU A 109 -7.48 -13.17 6.12
N ALA A 110 -7.77 -14.07 7.05
CA ALA A 110 -8.18 -13.69 8.40
C ALA A 110 -7.01 -13.10 9.20
N ASN A 111 -5.78 -13.48 8.86
CA ASN A 111 -4.61 -13.07 9.63
C ASN A 111 -3.49 -12.64 8.69
N TYR A 112 -3.78 -11.69 7.81
CA TYR A 112 -2.84 -11.26 6.78
C TYR A 112 -1.56 -10.65 7.33
N GLU A 113 -1.59 -10.19 8.56
CA GLU A 113 -0.41 -9.58 9.18
C GLU A 113 0.76 -10.56 9.34
N SER A 114 0.47 -11.85 9.32
CA SER A 114 1.51 -12.89 9.43
C SER A 114 2.09 -13.27 8.08
N TYR A 115 1.98 -12.40 7.08
CA TYR A 115 2.37 -12.69 5.70
C TYR A 115 3.81 -13.19 5.57
N GLU A 116 4.73 -12.72 6.41
CA GLU A 116 6.12 -13.18 6.36
C GLU A 116 6.22 -14.66 6.67
N ASN A 117 5.41 -15.13 7.60
CA ASN A 117 5.39 -16.56 7.94
C ASN A 117 4.86 -17.39 6.77
N TYR A 118 3.91 -16.85 6.03
CA TYR A 118 3.32 -17.54 4.88
C TYR A 118 4.32 -17.65 3.74
N VAL A 119 5.16 -16.63 3.56
CA VAL A 119 6.23 -16.67 2.57
C VAL A 119 7.22 -17.76 2.95
N LYS A 120 7.61 -17.82 4.22
CA LYS A 120 8.56 -18.83 4.70
C LYS A 120 8.00 -20.25 4.57
N ALA A 121 6.70 -20.40 4.74
CA ALA A 121 6.04 -21.70 4.63
C ALA A 121 5.86 -22.16 3.17
N GLY A 122 6.10 -21.28 2.21
CA GLY A 122 5.91 -21.60 0.81
C GLY A 122 4.49 -21.40 0.32
N TRP A 123 3.65 -20.73 1.10
CA TRP A 123 2.26 -20.46 0.73
C TRP A 123 2.15 -19.23 -0.18
N LEU A 124 3.10 -18.32 -0.08
CA LEU A 124 3.13 -17.09 -0.88
C LEU A 124 4.49 -16.94 -1.54
N THR A 125 4.47 -16.50 -2.80
CA THR A 125 5.69 -16.22 -3.54
C THR A 125 5.75 -14.73 -3.82
N PRO A 126 6.76 -14.01 -3.35
CA PRO A 126 6.87 -12.56 -3.60
C PRO A 126 6.96 -12.28 -5.10
N ILE A 127 6.31 -11.19 -5.50
CA ILE A 127 6.41 -10.70 -6.88
C ILE A 127 7.67 -9.86 -6.95
N ASP A 128 8.63 -10.30 -7.75
CA ASP A 128 9.91 -9.61 -7.86
C ASP A 128 9.77 -8.22 -8.46
N GLU A 129 8.84 -8.08 -9.40
CA GLU A 129 8.63 -6.83 -10.05
C GLU A 129 7.82 -5.92 -9.18
N ARG A 130 8.41 -4.92 -8.59
CA ARG A 130 7.75 -3.98 -7.71
C ARG A 130 7.52 -2.68 -8.44
N PRO A 131 6.37 -2.06 -8.27
CA PRO A 131 6.08 -0.82 -8.98
C PRO A 131 6.90 0.34 -8.46
N PHE A 132 7.42 0.24 -7.29
CA PHE A 132 8.25 1.24 -6.81
C PHE A 132 9.43 0.57 -6.47
N GLU A 133 10.18 0.83 -7.00
CA GLU A 133 11.31 0.46 -6.65
C GLU A 133 11.62 1.38 -5.76
N PHE A 134 10.69 1.59 -5.53
CA PHE A 134 10.59 2.54 -4.77
C PHE A 134 11.01 2.60 -3.52
N TYR A 135 10.73 2.26 -3.98
CA TYR A 135 10.89 2.07 -3.30
C TYR A 135 11.47 1.96 -2.76
N TRP A 136 11.60 2.17 -2.70
CA TRP A 136 11.99 1.81 -2.30
C TRP A 136 12.64 2.07 -2.27
N THR A 137 12.40 2.50 -2.22
CA THR A 137 13.01 2.69 -2.22
C THR A 137 13.58 2.92 -1.80
N THR A 138 13.58 3.14 -1.79
CA THR A 138 14.06 3.27 -1.53
C THR A 138 14.62 3.30 -1.05
N ASP A 139 14.50 3.62 -1.11
CA ASP A 139 14.89 3.56 -0.82
C ASP A 139 15.31 3.72 -0.37
N SER A 140 15.22 3.98 -0.33
CA SER A 140 15.52 4.06 -0.12
C SER A 140 15.88 4.04 0.23
N ALA A 141 15.87 4.37 0.27
CA ALA A 141 16.18 4.32 0.36
C ALA A 141 16.57 4.19 0.59
N ILE A 142 16.52 4.55 0.61
CA ILE A 142 16.69 4.44 0.59
C ILE A 142 16.91 4.14 0.60
#